data_0c4b65793a2d6a964348056c4715d2fb
#
_entry.id   0c4b65793a2d6a964348056c4715d2fb
#
_cell.length_a   1.000
_cell.length_b   1.000
_cell.length_c   1.000
_cell.angle_alpha   90.00
_cell.angle_beta   90.00
_cell.angle_gamma   90.00
#
_symmetry.space_group_name_H-M   'P 1'
#
loop_
_entity.id
_entity.type
_entity.pdbx_description
1 polymer ?
#
loop_
_entity_poly.entity_id
_entity_poly.type
_entity_poly.pdbx_seq_one_letter_code
_entity_poly.pdbx_strand_id
1 'polypeptide(L)'
;MLRICLLLCCLCTVVNCRADSIEVYCDDWPGFCQQDGKGIYLDLVRAIYQPHGYQVTPHIVPYKRALAVIAQKGGDMAMGVYRDEVTGVRQPRYPASADDLTVFMLKKWQPKWQGEKSLQGQSVVWRRGWAFDKYIAVTMQWHEIDSDEMALQLLGKERYRYYLTAGVLYANKDIPPNLHRAFLRWIPTYPIFADTPQGNRMLQLWDKGMVELIRSGTLADIYKHYQLYDYYQGFIRELEQKAAASPTPE
;
A
#
# COMPACT_ATOMS: atom_id res chain seq x y z
N MET A 1 73.05 -28.66 4.12
CA MET A 1 71.83 -28.49 4.96
C MET A 1 70.94 -27.43 4.32
N LEU A 2 70.01 -27.84 3.55
CA LEU A 2 69.10 -26.94 2.79
C LEU A 2 67.80 -26.75 3.59
N ARG A 3 67.55 -25.52 4.10
CA ARG A 3 66.32 -25.17 4.80
C ARG A 3 65.29 -24.74 3.77
N ILE A 4 64.27 -25.59 3.54
CA ILE A 4 63.07 -25.29 2.74
C ILE A 4 62.14 -24.51 3.64
N CYS A 5 61.93 -23.20 3.40
CA CYS A 5 60.87 -22.41 3.96
C CYS A 5 59.58 -22.67 3.17
N LEU A 6 58.62 -23.40 3.76
CA LEU A 6 57.27 -23.52 3.24
C LEU A 6 56.52 -22.24 3.53
N LEU A 7 56.33 -21.39 2.53
CA LEU A 7 55.36 -20.26 2.59
C LEU A 7 53.96 -20.84 2.41
N LEU A 8 53.22 -20.93 3.52
CA LEU A 8 51.78 -21.24 3.51
C LEU A 8 51.05 -19.97 3.06
N CYS A 9 50.73 -19.90 1.77
CA CYS A 9 49.87 -18.84 1.22
C CYS A 9 48.43 -19.11 1.63
N CYS A 10 47.94 -18.50 2.73
CA CYS A 10 46.53 -18.46 3.07
C CYS A 10 45.76 -17.66 1.99
N LEU A 11 45.21 -18.35 1.00
CA LEU A 11 44.20 -17.79 0.12
C LEU A 11 42.96 -17.52 0.96
N CYS A 12 42.83 -16.31 1.51
CA CYS A 12 41.55 -15.79 1.98
C CYS A 12 40.67 -15.58 0.75
N THR A 13 39.86 -16.56 0.40
CA THR A 13 38.73 -16.38 -0.52
C THR A 13 37.75 -15.40 0.14
N VAL A 14 37.84 -14.12 -0.27
CA VAL A 14 36.83 -13.13 0.04
C VAL A 14 35.56 -13.58 -0.67
N VAL A 15 34.69 -14.27 0.05
CA VAL A 15 33.34 -14.53 -0.41
C VAL A 15 32.68 -13.16 -0.50
N ASN A 16 32.63 -12.60 -1.72
CA ASN A 16 31.78 -11.44 -2.00
C ASN A 16 30.34 -11.85 -1.78
N CYS A 17 29.85 -11.69 -0.54
CA CYS A 17 28.43 -11.77 -0.21
C CYS A 17 27.77 -10.55 -0.85
N ARG A 18 27.41 -10.66 -2.13
CA ARG A 18 26.60 -9.65 -2.79
C ARG A 18 25.24 -9.77 -2.12
N ALA A 19 24.85 -8.73 -1.39
CA ALA A 19 23.49 -8.66 -0.86
C ALA A 19 22.53 -8.76 -2.05
N ASP A 20 21.58 -9.69 -1.97
CA ASP A 20 20.53 -9.79 -2.97
C ASP A 20 19.69 -8.51 -2.92
N SER A 21 19.37 -7.92 -4.08
CA SER A 21 18.52 -6.74 -4.18
C SER A 21 17.08 -7.15 -4.33
N ILE A 22 16.18 -6.38 -3.70
CA ILE A 22 14.73 -6.43 -3.94
C ILE A 22 14.32 -5.18 -4.70
N GLU A 23 13.80 -5.36 -5.91
CA GLU A 23 13.29 -4.30 -6.75
C GLU A 23 11.82 -4.01 -6.40
N VAL A 24 11.56 -2.83 -5.78
CA VAL A 24 10.24 -2.44 -5.27
C VAL A 24 9.65 -1.32 -6.11
N TYR A 25 8.50 -1.55 -6.70
CA TYR A 25 7.80 -0.61 -7.56
C TYR A 25 6.59 0.00 -6.87
N CYS A 26 6.45 1.32 -6.93
CA CYS A 26 5.28 2.05 -6.44
C CYS A 26 5.13 3.39 -7.15
N ASP A 27 3.96 4.00 -7.06
CA ASP A 27 3.74 5.37 -7.52
C ASP A 27 4.16 6.38 -6.43
N ASP A 28 4.28 7.64 -6.80
CA ASP A 28 4.61 8.72 -5.86
C ASP A 28 3.40 9.05 -4.97
N TRP A 29 3.35 8.42 -3.81
CA TRP A 29 2.31 8.65 -2.81
C TRP A 29 2.90 9.27 -1.54
N PRO A 30 2.54 10.53 -1.22
CA PRO A 30 3.01 11.19 -0.01
C PRO A 30 2.76 10.37 1.25
N GLY A 31 3.80 10.18 2.07
CA GLY A 31 3.76 9.39 3.29
C GLY A 31 3.89 7.88 3.09
N PHE A 32 3.68 7.34 1.88
CA PHE A 32 3.70 5.91 1.60
C PHE A 32 4.89 5.48 0.75
N CYS A 33 5.12 6.15 -0.37
CA CYS A 33 6.20 5.86 -1.30
C CYS A 33 6.59 7.15 -1.99
N GLN A 34 7.82 7.64 -1.80
CA GLN A 34 8.23 8.96 -2.24
C GLN A 34 9.53 8.92 -3.04
N GLN A 35 9.75 9.94 -3.89
CA GLN A 35 10.93 10.06 -4.75
C GLN A 35 12.25 10.05 -3.96
N ASP A 36 12.24 10.51 -2.71
CA ASP A 36 13.41 10.50 -1.83
C ASP A 36 13.68 9.12 -1.19
N GLY A 37 12.93 8.10 -1.57
CA GLY A 37 13.07 6.74 -1.07
C GLY A 37 12.49 6.53 0.33
N LYS A 38 11.68 7.44 0.85
CA LYS A 38 10.98 7.31 2.13
C LYS A 38 9.51 6.91 1.93
N GLY A 39 8.86 6.55 3.03
CA GLY A 39 7.44 6.24 3.09
C GLY A 39 7.15 4.92 3.76
N ILE A 40 5.93 4.79 4.30
CA ILE A 40 5.47 3.63 5.08
C ILE A 40 5.72 2.32 4.32
N TYR A 41 5.42 2.26 3.03
CA TYR A 41 5.63 1.04 2.24
C TYR A 41 7.09 0.63 2.16
N LEU A 42 7.99 1.60 1.92
CA LEU A 42 9.41 1.32 1.79
C LEU A 42 10.04 0.95 3.14
N ASP A 43 9.56 1.55 4.24
CA ASP A 43 10.04 1.22 5.58
C ASP A 43 9.55 -0.15 6.04
N LEU A 44 8.31 -0.56 5.69
CA LEU A 44 7.83 -1.93 5.90
C LEU A 44 8.69 -2.94 5.13
N VAL A 45 8.97 -2.67 3.86
CA VAL A 45 9.83 -3.54 3.03
C VAL A 45 11.22 -3.65 3.66
N ARG A 46 11.84 -2.54 4.08
CA ARG A 46 13.15 -2.55 4.75
C ARG A 46 13.12 -3.35 6.03
N ALA A 47 12.14 -3.10 6.90
CA ALA A 47 12.01 -3.76 8.19
C ALA A 47 11.85 -5.30 8.05
N ILE A 48 11.18 -5.74 6.98
CA ILE A 48 10.98 -7.17 6.72
C ILE A 48 12.20 -7.81 6.07
N TYR A 49 12.81 -7.20 5.05
CA TYR A 49 13.76 -7.91 4.20
C TYR A 49 15.23 -7.62 4.53
N GLN A 50 15.58 -6.45 5.09
CA GLN A 50 16.98 -6.16 5.45
C GLN A 50 17.56 -7.12 6.49
N PRO A 51 16.81 -7.60 7.52
CA PRO A 51 17.31 -8.62 8.44
C PRO A 51 17.69 -9.94 7.77
N HIS A 52 17.16 -10.20 6.57
CA HIS A 52 17.48 -11.37 5.75
C HIS A 52 18.57 -11.12 4.72
N GLY A 53 19.30 -10.00 4.80
CA GLY A 53 20.43 -9.67 3.94
C GLY A 53 20.06 -9.03 2.60
N TYR A 54 18.79 -8.67 2.38
CA TYR A 54 18.38 -7.99 1.14
C TYR A 54 18.62 -6.49 1.21
N GLN A 55 19.05 -5.92 0.08
CA GLN A 55 19.02 -4.47 -0.16
C GLN A 55 17.74 -4.09 -0.88
N VAL A 56 17.10 -2.99 -0.47
CA VAL A 56 15.85 -2.51 -1.06
C VAL A 56 16.13 -1.40 -2.06
N THR A 57 15.76 -1.64 -3.32
CA THR A 57 15.90 -0.69 -4.42
C THR A 57 14.52 -0.19 -4.85
N PRO A 58 14.11 1.02 -4.47
CA PRO A 58 12.81 1.57 -4.86
C PRO A 58 12.82 2.12 -6.29
N HIS A 59 11.72 1.87 -7.02
CA HIS A 59 11.42 2.43 -8.34
C HIS A 59 10.10 3.18 -8.26
N ILE A 60 10.17 4.51 -8.26
CA ILE A 60 8.97 5.34 -8.25
C ILE A 60 8.55 5.58 -9.70
N VAL A 61 7.45 4.94 -10.09
CA VAL A 61 6.95 4.94 -11.47
C VAL A 61 5.41 5.02 -11.46
N PRO A 62 4.77 5.46 -12.54
CA PRO A 62 3.30 5.49 -12.61
C PRO A 62 2.68 4.13 -12.25
N TYR A 63 1.62 4.14 -11.44
CA TYR A 63 0.99 2.95 -10.85
C TYR A 63 0.78 1.80 -11.84
N LYS A 64 0.12 2.07 -12.98
CA LYS A 64 -0.10 1.04 -14.01
C LYS A 64 1.18 0.42 -14.55
N ARG A 65 2.28 1.19 -14.58
CA ARG A 65 3.60 0.68 -14.99
C ARG A 65 4.17 -0.24 -13.92
N ALA A 66 4.06 0.11 -12.64
CA ALA A 66 4.46 -0.76 -11.53
C ALA A 66 3.76 -2.13 -11.62
N LEU A 67 2.43 -2.13 -11.80
CA LEU A 67 1.64 -3.36 -11.95
C LEU A 67 2.10 -4.20 -13.14
N ALA A 68 2.29 -3.56 -14.30
CA ALA A 68 2.69 -4.25 -15.53
C ALA A 68 4.08 -4.90 -15.43
N VAL A 69 5.04 -4.23 -14.77
CA VAL A 69 6.39 -4.77 -14.53
C VAL A 69 6.31 -6.09 -13.77
N ILE A 70 5.54 -6.15 -12.68
CA ILE A 70 5.44 -7.36 -11.85
C ILE A 70 4.66 -8.46 -12.57
N ALA A 71 3.57 -8.14 -13.25
CA ALA A 71 2.81 -9.11 -14.04
C ALA A 71 3.63 -9.75 -15.18
N GLN A 72 4.60 -9.00 -15.72
CA GLN A 72 5.55 -9.47 -16.74
C GLN A 72 6.82 -10.09 -16.15
N LYS A 73 6.91 -10.26 -14.82
CA LYS A 73 8.08 -10.82 -14.11
C LYS A 73 9.36 -10.00 -14.28
N GLY A 74 9.23 -8.70 -14.53
CA GLY A 74 10.35 -7.77 -14.73
C GLY A 74 10.87 -7.11 -13.44
N GLY A 75 10.31 -7.47 -12.27
CA GLY A 75 10.71 -6.99 -10.95
C GLY A 75 10.20 -7.94 -9.87
N ASP A 76 10.50 -7.63 -8.60
CA ASP A 76 10.18 -8.52 -7.49
C ASP A 76 8.81 -8.23 -6.88
N MET A 77 8.52 -6.97 -6.62
CA MET A 77 7.25 -6.58 -5.97
C MET A 77 6.78 -5.18 -6.35
N ALA A 78 5.46 -4.97 -6.32
CA ALA A 78 4.85 -3.64 -6.36
C ALA A 78 3.92 -3.45 -5.16
N MET A 79 3.79 -2.19 -4.70
CA MET A 79 3.06 -1.83 -3.49
C MET A 79 1.71 -1.15 -3.80
N GLY A 80 0.80 -1.17 -2.81
CA GLY A 80 -0.43 -0.39 -2.86
C GLY A 80 -1.54 -0.98 -3.74
N VAL A 81 -1.57 -2.31 -3.92
CA VAL A 81 -2.46 -2.99 -4.87
C VAL A 81 -3.67 -3.60 -4.14
N TYR A 82 -4.86 -3.41 -4.66
CA TYR A 82 -6.05 -4.04 -4.10
C TYR A 82 -6.08 -5.56 -4.34
N ARG A 83 -6.88 -6.27 -3.54
CA ARG A 83 -7.04 -7.72 -3.71
C ARG A 83 -7.62 -8.02 -5.10
N ASP A 84 -7.02 -8.97 -5.80
CA ASP A 84 -7.44 -9.47 -7.13
C ASP A 84 -7.48 -8.43 -8.26
N GLU A 85 -6.80 -7.28 -8.08
CA GLU A 85 -6.72 -6.23 -9.10
C GLU A 85 -5.86 -6.65 -10.31
N VAL A 86 -4.84 -7.48 -10.08
CA VAL A 86 -3.88 -7.92 -11.10
C VAL A 86 -3.86 -9.43 -11.17
N THR A 87 -3.95 -9.98 -12.38
CA THR A 87 -3.81 -11.41 -12.64
C THR A 87 -2.35 -11.81 -12.90
N GLY A 88 -2.01 -13.08 -12.65
CA GLY A 88 -0.65 -13.60 -12.91
C GLY A 88 0.41 -13.14 -11.91
N VAL A 89 -0.02 -12.67 -10.75
CA VAL A 89 0.84 -12.26 -9.63
C VAL A 89 0.45 -13.01 -8.35
N ARG A 90 1.30 -12.94 -7.33
CA ARG A 90 1.03 -13.48 -6.00
C ARG A 90 0.70 -12.36 -5.03
N GLN A 91 -0.28 -12.58 -4.16
CA GLN A 91 -0.65 -11.65 -3.09
C GLN A 91 -0.55 -12.31 -1.72
N PRO A 92 0.01 -11.63 -0.72
CA PRO A 92 0.19 -12.19 0.62
C PRO A 92 -1.11 -12.16 1.42
N ARG A 93 -1.09 -12.79 2.59
CA ARG A 93 -2.19 -12.78 3.55
C ARG A 93 -2.34 -11.42 4.25
N TYR A 94 -1.22 -10.76 4.56
CA TYR A 94 -1.20 -9.49 5.29
C TYR A 94 -1.06 -8.32 4.33
N PRO A 95 -1.96 -7.31 4.42
CA PRO A 95 -1.86 -6.08 3.67
C PRO A 95 -0.70 -5.22 4.17
N ALA A 96 -0.21 -4.32 3.33
CA ALA A 96 0.78 -3.31 3.71
C ALA A 96 0.12 -2.10 4.39
N SER A 97 -1.05 -1.72 3.90
CA SER A 97 -1.85 -0.60 4.39
C SER A 97 -3.31 -0.79 3.96
N ALA A 98 -4.08 0.28 4.03
CA ALA A 98 -5.42 0.33 3.49
C ALA A 98 -5.75 1.75 3.02
N ASP A 99 -6.59 1.85 2.00
CA ASP A 99 -7.28 3.09 1.69
C ASP A 99 -8.54 3.21 2.54
N ASP A 100 -8.72 4.36 3.14
CA ASP A 100 -9.97 4.70 3.81
C ASP A 100 -10.94 5.23 2.76
N LEU A 101 -11.78 4.36 2.23
CA LEU A 101 -12.79 4.78 1.28
C LEU A 101 -13.71 5.81 1.92
N THR A 102 -13.61 7.02 1.41
CA THR A 102 -14.29 8.21 1.91
C THR A 102 -15.16 8.82 0.83
N VAL A 103 -16.31 9.33 1.24
CA VAL A 103 -17.27 10.01 0.37
C VAL A 103 -17.39 11.46 0.75
N PHE A 104 -17.17 12.35 -0.22
CA PHE A 104 -17.53 13.76 -0.09
C PHE A 104 -18.88 14.04 -0.73
N MET A 105 -19.66 14.87 -0.07
CA MET A 105 -20.96 15.35 -0.52
C MET A 105 -21.26 16.76 -0.01
N LEU A 106 -22.19 17.46 -0.61
CA LEU A 106 -22.70 18.71 -0.03
C LEU A 106 -23.36 18.44 1.32
N LYS A 107 -23.16 19.32 2.31
CA LYS A 107 -23.75 19.21 3.66
C LYS A 107 -25.27 19.02 3.64
N LYS A 108 -25.97 19.61 2.69
CA LYS A 108 -27.42 19.46 2.54
C LYS A 108 -27.88 18.00 2.32
N TRP A 109 -26.97 17.11 1.88
CA TRP A 109 -27.25 15.68 1.67
C TRP A 109 -26.93 14.83 2.89
N GLN A 110 -26.13 15.34 3.83
CA GLN A 110 -25.73 14.62 5.04
C GLN A 110 -26.90 14.03 5.83
N PRO A 111 -28.05 14.74 6.05
CA PRO A 111 -29.16 14.16 6.81
C PRO A 111 -29.81 12.93 6.17
N LYS A 112 -29.60 12.74 4.86
CA LYS A 112 -30.10 11.59 4.09
C LYS A 112 -29.05 10.50 3.86
N TRP A 113 -27.85 10.70 4.40
CA TRP A 113 -26.74 9.77 4.22
C TRP A 113 -26.95 8.48 5.05
N GLN A 114 -26.95 7.34 4.36
CA GLN A 114 -27.12 5.99 4.92
C GLN A 114 -25.96 5.07 4.50
N GLY A 115 -24.75 5.60 4.44
CA GLY A 115 -23.60 4.85 3.97
C GLY A 115 -23.70 4.48 2.49
N GLU A 116 -23.17 3.32 2.13
CA GLU A 116 -23.08 2.85 0.75
C GLU A 116 -24.42 2.81 0.02
N LYS A 117 -25.52 2.51 0.73
CA LYS A 117 -26.88 2.52 0.15
C LYS A 117 -27.27 3.86 -0.48
N SER A 118 -26.73 4.96 0.03
CA SER A 118 -26.98 6.30 -0.51
C SER A 118 -26.38 6.52 -1.91
N LEU A 119 -25.45 5.68 -2.33
CA LEU A 119 -24.82 5.75 -3.64
C LEU A 119 -25.67 5.10 -4.75
N GLN A 120 -26.66 4.28 -4.38
CA GLN A 120 -27.50 3.56 -5.32
C GLN A 120 -28.15 4.49 -6.35
N GLY A 121 -27.83 4.25 -7.63
CA GLY A 121 -28.36 5.02 -8.77
C GLY A 121 -27.91 6.47 -8.85
N GLN A 122 -26.98 6.91 -7.99
CA GLN A 122 -26.52 8.30 -7.94
C GLN A 122 -25.33 8.57 -8.86
N SER A 123 -25.15 9.85 -9.20
CA SER A 123 -23.98 10.32 -9.94
C SER A 123 -22.78 10.45 -9.02
N VAL A 124 -21.72 9.72 -9.35
CA VAL A 124 -20.52 9.56 -8.53
C VAL A 124 -19.28 9.82 -9.38
N VAL A 125 -18.26 10.44 -8.80
CA VAL A 125 -16.97 10.60 -9.45
C VAL A 125 -15.84 10.09 -8.56
N TRP A 126 -14.73 9.64 -9.20
CA TRP A 126 -13.45 9.39 -8.57
C TRP A 126 -12.29 9.63 -9.55
N ARG A 127 -11.06 9.61 -9.04
CA ARG A 127 -9.88 9.75 -9.89
C ARG A 127 -9.71 8.58 -10.83
N ARG A 128 -9.25 8.89 -12.04
CA ARG A 128 -8.99 7.93 -13.10
C ARG A 128 -8.10 6.77 -12.63
N GLY A 129 -8.58 5.55 -12.86
CA GLY A 129 -7.89 4.32 -12.56
C GLY A 129 -8.11 3.75 -11.17
N TRP A 130 -8.92 4.40 -10.29
CA TRP A 130 -9.16 3.91 -8.92
C TRP A 130 -10.20 2.81 -8.84
N ALA A 131 -11.06 2.66 -9.85
CA ALA A 131 -11.98 1.52 -10.04
C ALA A 131 -12.80 1.16 -8.78
N PHE A 132 -13.30 2.16 -8.04
CA PHE A 132 -14.09 1.93 -6.81
C PHE A 132 -15.40 1.18 -7.04
N ASP A 133 -15.91 1.16 -8.28
CA ASP A 133 -17.07 0.34 -8.68
C ASP A 133 -16.88 -1.15 -8.35
N LYS A 134 -15.63 -1.65 -8.34
CA LYS A 134 -15.31 -3.03 -7.98
C LYS A 134 -15.43 -3.34 -6.48
N TYR A 135 -15.43 -2.29 -5.64
CA TYR A 135 -15.39 -2.40 -4.17
C TYR A 135 -16.66 -1.90 -3.51
N ILE A 136 -17.65 -1.47 -4.30
CA ILE A 136 -18.95 -0.96 -3.85
C ILE A 136 -20.03 -1.87 -4.41
N ALA A 137 -20.88 -2.38 -3.50
CA ALA A 137 -21.89 -3.38 -3.85
C ALA A 137 -23.09 -2.82 -4.58
N VAL A 138 -23.32 -1.49 -4.53
CA VAL A 138 -24.47 -0.85 -5.15
C VAL A 138 -24.15 -0.28 -6.54
N THR A 139 -25.12 -0.35 -7.45
CA THR A 139 -24.98 0.21 -8.80
C THR A 139 -25.03 1.74 -8.78
N MET A 140 -24.07 2.39 -9.43
CA MET A 140 -23.92 3.85 -9.49
C MET A 140 -23.77 4.32 -10.94
N GLN A 141 -24.06 5.61 -11.18
CA GLN A 141 -23.68 6.30 -12.42
C GLN A 141 -22.33 6.99 -12.19
N TRP A 142 -21.23 6.31 -12.47
CA TRP A 142 -19.91 6.82 -12.14
C TRP A 142 -19.14 7.33 -13.33
N HIS A 143 -18.23 8.27 -13.07
CA HIS A 143 -17.30 8.84 -14.04
C HIS A 143 -15.92 9.01 -13.41
N GLU A 144 -14.91 8.89 -14.22
CA GLU A 144 -13.53 9.19 -13.82
C GLU A 144 -13.15 10.63 -14.17
N ILE A 145 -12.38 11.25 -13.28
CA ILE A 145 -11.85 12.61 -13.43
C ILE A 145 -10.34 12.62 -13.17
N ASP A 146 -9.68 13.70 -13.59
CA ASP A 146 -8.22 13.74 -13.59
C ASP A 146 -7.63 14.35 -12.31
N SER A 147 -8.41 15.14 -11.53
CA SER A 147 -7.92 15.73 -10.29
C SER A 147 -8.98 15.83 -9.19
N ASP A 148 -8.50 15.85 -7.93
CA ASP A 148 -9.33 16.01 -6.75
C ASP A 148 -9.99 17.40 -6.70
N GLU A 149 -9.26 18.43 -7.14
CA GLU A 149 -9.76 19.82 -7.21
C GLU A 149 -10.96 19.90 -8.17
N MET A 150 -10.88 19.22 -9.31
CA MET A 150 -12.00 19.12 -10.26
C MET A 150 -13.19 18.44 -9.62
N ALA A 151 -12.98 17.34 -8.86
CA ALA A 151 -14.05 16.65 -8.16
C ALA A 151 -14.81 17.58 -7.20
N LEU A 152 -14.07 18.31 -6.35
CA LEU A 152 -14.66 19.23 -5.37
C LEU A 152 -15.43 20.39 -6.04
N GLN A 153 -14.91 20.89 -7.15
CA GLN A 153 -15.62 21.92 -7.96
C GLN A 153 -16.92 21.36 -8.57
N LEU A 154 -16.89 20.14 -9.09
CA LEU A 154 -18.07 19.50 -9.70
C LEU A 154 -19.14 19.21 -8.67
N LEU A 155 -18.76 18.80 -7.44
CA LEU A 155 -19.66 18.69 -6.29
C LEU A 155 -20.29 20.05 -5.93
N GLY A 156 -19.46 21.10 -5.83
CA GLY A 156 -19.94 22.47 -5.53
C GLY A 156 -20.95 23.00 -6.56
N LYS A 157 -20.80 22.61 -7.82
CA LYS A 157 -21.72 22.93 -8.94
C LYS A 157 -22.90 21.93 -9.07
N GLU A 158 -23.02 20.98 -8.16
CA GLU A 158 -24.05 19.92 -8.17
C GLU A 158 -24.10 19.08 -9.46
N ARG A 159 -22.98 19.01 -10.18
CA ARG A 159 -22.86 18.15 -11.37
C ARG A 159 -22.81 16.68 -11.02
N TYR A 160 -22.22 16.38 -9.85
CA TYR A 160 -22.19 15.05 -9.23
C TYR A 160 -22.65 15.16 -7.79
N ARG A 161 -23.24 14.08 -7.31
CA ARG A 161 -23.76 14.03 -5.94
C ARG A 161 -22.70 13.61 -4.94
N TYR A 162 -21.83 12.71 -5.34
CA TYR A 162 -20.79 12.12 -4.48
C TYR A 162 -19.44 12.09 -5.19
N TYR A 163 -18.41 12.34 -4.40
CA TYR A 163 -17.02 12.12 -4.79
C TYR A 163 -16.40 11.08 -3.85
N LEU A 164 -15.91 9.97 -4.41
CA LEU A 164 -15.23 8.90 -3.70
C LEU A 164 -13.71 9.09 -3.82
N THR A 165 -13.01 8.94 -2.70
CA THR A 165 -11.56 9.11 -2.64
C THR A 165 -10.97 8.38 -1.44
N ALA A 166 -9.64 8.27 -1.37
CA ALA A 166 -8.93 7.94 -0.15
C ALA A 166 -8.93 9.17 0.77
N GLY A 167 -9.56 9.07 1.91
CA GLY A 167 -9.74 10.20 2.84
C GLY A 167 -8.43 10.67 3.45
N VAL A 168 -7.39 9.81 3.51
CA VAL A 168 -6.05 10.17 3.97
C VAL A 168 -5.45 11.33 3.16
N LEU A 169 -5.81 11.48 1.89
CA LEU A 169 -5.39 12.61 1.06
C LEU A 169 -5.87 13.97 1.59
N TYR A 170 -6.84 13.94 2.51
CA TYR A 170 -7.46 15.09 3.15
C TYR A 170 -7.28 15.09 4.68
N ALA A 171 -6.41 14.23 5.22
CA ALA A 171 -6.20 14.12 6.68
C ALA A 171 -5.78 15.46 7.30
N ASN A 172 -4.92 16.20 6.60
CA ASN A 172 -4.36 17.49 7.04
C ASN A 172 -4.76 18.65 6.11
N LYS A 173 -5.89 18.53 5.41
CA LYS A 173 -6.40 19.59 4.51
C LYS A 173 -7.73 20.14 5.01
N ASP A 174 -7.90 21.45 4.90
CA ASP A 174 -9.19 22.07 5.10
C ASP A 174 -10.16 21.63 4.00
N ILE A 175 -11.35 21.23 4.43
CA ILE A 175 -12.43 20.84 3.55
C ILE A 175 -13.34 22.06 3.33
N PRO A 176 -13.75 22.37 2.10
CA PRO A 176 -14.69 23.44 1.85
C PRO A 176 -15.89 23.36 2.82
N PRO A 177 -16.30 24.48 3.45
CA PRO A 177 -17.24 24.47 4.56
C PRO A 177 -18.66 23.98 4.20
N ASN A 178 -18.99 23.95 2.92
CA ASN A 178 -20.24 23.44 2.38
C ASN A 178 -20.23 21.93 2.10
N LEU A 179 -19.05 21.27 2.25
CA LEU A 179 -18.91 19.82 2.06
C LEU A 179 -18.95 19.09 3.39
N HIS A 180 -19.40 17.83 3.31
CA HIS A 180 -19.35 16.84 4.37
C HIS A 180 -18.52 15.66 3.89
N ARG A 181 -17.69 15.12 4.80
CA ARG A 181 -16.89 13.92 4.60
C ARG A 181 -17.47 12.77 5.42
N ALA A 182 -17.73 11.64 4.78
CA ALA A 182 -18.18 10.42 5.43
C ALA A 182 -17.23 9.27 5.12
N PHE A 183 -16.67 8.65 6.16
CA PHE A 183 -15.93 7.39 6.05
C PHE A 183 -16.90 6.26 5.69
N LEU A 184 -16.50 5.39 4.75
CA LEU A 184 -17.25 4.18 4.41
C LEU A 184 -16.62 2.94 5.04
N ARG A 185 -15.38 2.64 4.67
CA ARG A 185 -14.63 1.48 5.16
C ARG A 185 -13.16 1.55 4.77
N TRP A 186 -12.36 0.68 5.34
CA TRP A 186 -11.01 0.38 4.87
C TRP A 186 -11.07 -0.55 3.65
N ILE A 187 -10.25 -0.27 2.64
CA ILE A 187 -9.95 -1.17 1.52
C ILE A 187 -8.47 -1.52 1.65
N PRO A 188 -8.14 -2.76 2.10
CA PRO A 188 -6.76 -3.15 2.30
C PRO A 188 -5.95 -3.11 1.01
N THR A 189 -4.74 -2.56 1.07
CA THR A 189 -3.76 -2.53 -0.02
C THR A 189 -2.60 -3.46 0.27
N TYR A 190 -2.17 -4.20 -0.73
CA TYR A 190 -1.21 -5.29 -0.60
C TYR A 190 0.03 -5.04 -1.46
N PRO A 191 1.17 -5.61 -1.11
CA PRO A 191 2.18 -5.88 -2.11
C PRO A 191 1.68 -6.97 -3.05
N ILE A 192 2.11 -6.90 -4.32
CA ILE A 192 2.05 -8.02 -5.26
C ILE A 192 3.46 -8.48 -5.56
N PHE A 193 3.62 -9.77 -5.77
CA PHE A 193 4.90 -10.41 -6.10
C PHE A 193 4.81 -11.08 -7.46
N ALA A 194 5.93 -11.09 -8.20
CA ALA A 194 6.00 -11.84 -9.45
C ALA A 194 5.73 -13.33 -9.19
N ASP A 195 4.99 -13.99 -10.09
CA ASP A 195 4.73 -15.43 -10.00
C ASP A 195 5.97 -16.22 -10.42
N THR A 196 6.96 -16.25 -9.53
CA THR A 196 8.25 -16.93 -9.66
C THR A 196 8.63 -17.62 -8.35
N PRO A 197 9.59 -18.56 -8.34
CA PRO A 197 10.12 -19.12 -7.11
C PRO A 197 10.66 -18.04 -6.14
N GLN A 198 11.29 -16.97 -6.66
CA GLN A 198 11.76 -15.83 -5.88
C GLN A 198 10.60 -15.06 -5.26
N GLY A 199 9.58 -14.70 -6.06
CA GLY A 199 8.40 -14.00 -5.57
C GLY A 199 7.64 -14.79 -4.50
N ASN A 200 7.57 -16.12 -4.62
CA ASN A 200 6.97 -16.96 -3.58
C ASN A 200 7.77 -16.92 -2.26
N ARG A 201 9.11 -16.96 -2.31
CA ARG A 201 9.94 -16.79 -1.10
C ARG A 201 9.72 -15.43 -0.45
N MET A 202 9.69 -14.37 -1.25
CA MET A 202 9.45 -13.01 -0.76
C MET A 202 8.08 -12.86 -0.12
N LEU A 203 7.04 -13.44 -0.72
CA LEU A 203 5.69 -13.45 -0.15
C LEU A 203 5.66 -14.13 1.23
N GLN A 204 6.34 -15.26 1.39
CA GLN A 204 6.41 -15.98 2.69
C GLN A 204 7.13 -15.13 3.74
N LEU A 205 8.25 -14.48 3.37
CA LEU A 205 8.96 -13.55 4.25
C LEU A 205 8.09 -12.35 4.62
N TRP A 206 7.31 -11.83 3.67
CA TRP A 206 6.36 -10.75 3.93
C TRP A 206 5.34 -11.14 5.00
N ASP A 207 4.64 -12.25 4.80
CA ASP A 207 3.60 -12.67 5.74
C ASP A 207 4.15 -12.96 7.14
N LYS A 208 5.32 -13.57 7.25
CA LYS A 208 6.00 -13.80 8.51
C LYS A 208 6.46 -12.49 9.16
N GLY A 209 7.13 -11.64 8.39
CA GLY A 209 7.64 -10.35 8.87
C GLY A 209 6.53 -9.40 9.30
N MET A 210 5.39 -9.35 8.59
CA MET A 210 4.24 -8.53 9.01
C MET A 210 3.70 -8.97 10.38
N VAL A 211 3.62 -10.27 10.66
CA VAL A 211 3.22 -10.77 12.00
C VAL A 211 4.21 -10.30 13.07
N GLU A 212 5.51 -10.36 12.77
CA GLU A 212 6.55 -9.90 13.68
C GLU A 212 6.48 -8.38 13.93
N LEU A 213 6.34 -7.58 12.88
CA LEU A 213 6.20 -6.12 12.98
C LEU A 213 4.96 -5.70 13.78
N ILE A 214 3.84 -6.42 13.60
CA ILE A 214 2.60 -6.17 14.35
C ILE A 214 2.82 -6.51 15.83
N ARG A 215 3.33 -7.69 16.13
CA ARG A 215 3.52 -8.16 17.52
C ARG A 215 4.55 -7.37 18.31
N SER A 216 5.61 -6.90 17.65
CA SER A 216 6.65 -6.04 18.27
C SER A 216 6.22 -4.59 18.46
N GLY A 217 5.12 -4.16 17.83
CA GLY A 217 4.72 -2.76 17.80
C GLY A 217 5.44 -1.91 16.73
N THR A 218 6.39 -2.50 16.01
CA THR A 218 7.17 -1.78 14.98
C THR A 218 6.28 -1.23 13.87
N LEU A 219 5.20 -1.95 13.48
CA LEU A 219 4.22 -1.44 12.53
C LEU A 219 3.63 -0.09 13.02
N ALA A 220 3.18 -0.04 14.27
CA ALA A 220 2.62 1.19 14.85
C ALA A 220 3.66 2.33 14.87
N ASP A 221 4.92 2.01 15.20
CA ASP A 221 5.99 3.01 15.25
C ASP A 221 6.34 3.58 13.86
N ILE A 222 6.30 2.76 12.81
CA ILE A 222 6.42 3.24 11.42
C ILE A 222 5.30 4.25 11.13
N TYR A 223 4.05 3.95 11.43
CA TYR A 223 2.93 4.89 11.21
C TYR A 223 3.04 6.17 12.04
N LYS A 224 3.55 6.09 13.28
CA LYS A 224 3.81 7.26 14.15
C LYS A 224 4.90 8.16 13.55
N HIS A 225 5.96 7.57 12.99
CA HIS A 225 7.04 8.31 12.33
C HIS A 225 6.51 9.22 11.21
N TYR A 226 5.52 8.76 10.46
CA TYR A 226 4.86 9.54 9.40
C TYR A 226 3.66 10.36 9.88
N GLN A 227 3.39 10.43 11.19
CA GLN A 227 2.26 11.16 11.80
C GLN A 227 0.89 10.68 11.29
N LEU A 228 0.80 9.40 10.92
CA LEU A 228 -0.42 8.77 10.38
C LEU A 228 -1.03 7.73 11.34
N TYR A 229 -0.42 7.49 12.51
CA TYR A 229 -0.89 6.46 13.44
C TYR A 229 -2.34 6.70 13.89
N ASP A 230 -2.66 7.91 14.35
CA ASP A 230 -3.99 8.22 14.85
C ASP A 230 -5.07 8.05 13.77
N TYR A 231 -4.71 8.39 12.53
CA TYR A 231 -5.59 8.21 11.39
C TYR A 231 -5.85 6.72 11.08
N TYR A 232 -4.80 5.90 11.11
CA TYR A 232 -4.84 4.47 10.78
C TYR A 232 -5.09 3.55 11.98
N GLN A 233 -5.32 4.08 13.19
CA GLN A 233 -5.46 3.29 14.41
C GLN A 233 -6.51 2.18 14.31
N GLY A 234 -7.64 2.43 13.64
CA GLY A 234 -8.68 1.42 13.40
C GLY A 234 -8.16 0.25 12.58
N PHE A 235 -7.51 0.54 11.46
CA PHE A 235 -6.91 -0.46 10.58
C PHE A 235 -5.79 -1.26 11.28
N ILE A 236 -4.92 -0.59 12.04
CA ILE A 236 -3.83 -1.25 12.79
C ILE A 236 -4.39 -2.23 13.81
N ARG A 237 -5.45 -1.86 14.55
CA ARG A 237 -6.13 -2.77 15.49
C ARG A 237 -6.72 -4.01 14.80
N GLU A 238 -7.28 -3.87 13.60
CA GLU A 238 -7.76 -5.01 12.81
C GLU A 238 -6.61 -5.97 12.46
N LEU A 239 -5.44 -5.44 12.12
CA LEU A 239 -4.24 -6.25 11.86
C LEU A 239 -3.71 -6.94 13.13
N GLU A 240 -3.71 -6.25 14.27
CA GLU A 240 -3.33 -6.82 15.56
C GLU A 240 -4.23 -8.01 15.94
N GLN A 241 -5.54 -7.87 15.80
CA GLN A 241 -6.50 -8.95 16.02
C GLN A 241 -6.26 -10.14 15.08
N LYS A 242 -6.00 -9.86 13.80
CA LYS A 242 -5.68 -10.90 12.80
C LYS A 242 -4.38 -11.63 13.12
N ALA A 243 -3.34 -10.91 13.56
CA ALA A 243 -2.06 -11.48 13.95
C ALA A 243 -2.15 -12.32 15.23
N ALA A 244 -2.96 -11.88 16.20
CA ALA A 244 -3.20 -12.62 17.44
C ALA A 244 -3.93 -13.95 17.17
N ALA A 245 -4.84 -13.99 16.20
CA ALA A 245 -5.56 -15.20 15.79
C ALA A 245 -4.72 -16.16 14.91
N SER A 246 -3.52 -15.75 14.50
CA SER A 246 -2.64 -16.56 13.66
C SER A 246 -1.69 -17.39 14.53
N PRO A 247 -1.43 -18.68 14.18
CA PRO A 247 -0.42 -19.47 14.89
C PRO A 247 0.93 -18.76 14.86
N THR A 248 1.71 -18.93 15.93
CA THR A 248 3.08 -18.39 15.99
C THR A 248 3.89 -19.02 14.85
N PRO A 249 4.62 -18.24 14.04
CA PRO A 249 5.54 -18.81 13.05
C PRO A 249 6.59 -19.63 13.79
N GLU A 250 6.75 -20.91 13.39
CA GLU A 250 7.86 -21.76 13.81
C GLU A 250 9.17 -21.30 13.17
#